data_fb4ef928d2bc4d0a97ece70d7fc94ae0
#
_entry.id   fb4ef928d2bc4d0a97ece70d7fc94ae0
#
_cell.length_a   1.000
_cell.length_b   1.000
_cell.length_c   1.000
_cell.angle_alpha   90.00
_cell.angle_beta   90.00
_cell.angle_gamma   90.00
#
_symmetry.space_group_name_H-M   'P 1'
#
loop_
_entity.id
_entity.type
_entity.pdbx_description
1 polymer ?
#
loop_
_entity_poly.entity_id
_entity_poly.type
_entity_poly.pdbx_seq_one_letter_code
_entity_poly.pdbx_strand_id
1 'polypeptide(L)'
;MMPSIAMLVLTACGSPKGPAADVSMQAGEWETRTEIVKVDAEGLPPGMAEKMAASMKSAGTTMRLCMTEEEARQPRGTLFTGTDTPDCKSEDFSWAGGRMKGKTTCVSGASGRTVMTMDGHYGAQDLDMTIRSEIDAGGRSIEMVMRLSGRRIGECSAATKKG
;
A
#
# COMPACT_ATOMS: atom_id res chain seq x y z
N MET A 1 -35.28 20.24 -60.83
CA MET A 1 -35.30 19.28 -59.71
C MET A 1 -33.87 18.93 -59.36
N MET A 2 -33.32 19.54 -58.30
CA MET A 2 -31.98 19.22 -57.79
C MET A 2 -32.13 18.59 -56.39
N PRO A 3 -31.51 17.46 -56.15
CA PRO A 3 -31.51 16.87 -54.81
C PRO A 3 -30.41 17.50 -53.93
N SER A 4 -30.80 18.03 -52.76
CA SER A 4 -29.89 18.49 -51.72
C SER A 4 -29.28 17.31 -50.99
N ILE A 5 -27.96 17.22 -51.03
CA ILE A 5 -27.18 16.25 -50.25
C ILE A 5 -26.95 16.85 -48.86
N ALA A 6 -27.58 16.27 -47.84
CA ALA A 6 -27.35 16.63 -46.46
C ALA A 6 -26.07 15.92 -45.98
N MET A 7 -25.05 16.71 -45.65
CA MET A 7 -23.78 16.24 -45.10
C MET A 7 -23.91 16.07 -43.59
N LEU A 8 -23.96 14.82 -43.10
CA LEU A 8 -23.89 14.51 -41.68
C LEU A 8 -22.47 14.71 -41.18
N VAL A 9 -22.26 15.71 -40.37
CA VAL A 9 -21.00 15.91 -39.62
C VAL A 9 -21.10 15.07 -38.34
N LEU A 10 -20.37 13.94 -38.30
CA LEU A 10 -20.15 13.20 -37.05
C LEU A 10 -19.12 13.98 -36.19
N THR A 11 -19.60 14.69 -35.19
CA THR A 11 -18.75 15.24 -34.12
C THR A 11 -18.30 14.08 -33.20
N ALA A 12 -17.08 13.64 -33.34
CA ALA A 12 -16.41 12.74 -32.39
C ALA A 12 -16.27 13.48 -31.05
N CYS A 13 -17.07 13.10 -30.04
CA CYS A 13 -16.85 13.48 -28.64
C CYS A 13 -15.58 12.80 -28.12
N GLY A 14 -14.43 13.42 -28.35
CA GLY A 14 -13.24 13.11 -27.59
C GLY A 14 -13.45 13.61 -26.14
N SER A 15 -13.60 12.70 -25.20
CA SER A 15 -13.61 13.05 -23.78
C SER A 15 -12.28 13.74 -23.46
N PRO A 16 -12.27 14.98 -22.96
CA PRO A 16 -11.05 15.58 -22.46
C PRO A 16 -10.57 14.72 -21.27
N LYS A 17 -9.35 14.18 -21.33
CA LYS A 17 -8.63 13.69 -20.15
C LYS A 17 -8.40 14.92 -19.27
N GLY A 18 -9.35 15.21 -18.39
CA GLY A 18 -9.16 16.19 -17.32
C GLY A 18 -7.96 15.79 -16.47
N PRO A 19 -7.32 16.74 -15.78
CA PRO A 19 -6.30 16.41 -14.79
C PRO A 19 -6.88 15.34 -13.87
N ALA A 20 -6.08 14.29 -13.61
CA ALA A 20 -6.48 13.22 -12.70
C ALA A 20 -7.00 13.90 -11.41
N ALA A 21 -8.27 13.67 -11.08
CA ALA A 21 -8.86 14.25 -9.89
C ALA A 21 -7.94 13.89 -8.71
N ASP A 22 -7.62 14.87 -7.87
CA ASP A 22 -6.83 14.64 -6.65
C ASP A 22 -7.61 13.64 -5.80
N VAL A 23 -7.23 12.37 -5.91
CA VAL A 23 -7.80 11.30 -5.10
C VAL A 23 -7.17 11.44 -3.72
N SER A 24 -7.97 11.76 -2.71
CA SER A 24 -7.56 11.77 -1.31
C SER A 24 -8.33 10.72 -0.54
N MET A 25 -7.68 10.08 0.42
CA MET A 25 -8.34 9.19 1.36
C MET A 25 -9.28 10.00 2.26
N GLN A 26 -10.35 9.38 2.72
CA GLN A 26 -11.26 9.99 3.70
C GLN A 26 -10.80 9.65 5.11
N ALA A 27 -10.84 10.64 6.00
CA ALA A 27 -10.66 10.43 7.42
C ALA A 27 -11.74 9.50 8.00
N GLY A 28 -11.44 8.82 9.09
CA GLY A 28 -12.36 7.92 9.75
C GLY A 28 -11.71 6.61 10.18
N GLU A 29 -12.53 5.66 10.58
CA GLU A 29 -12.08 4.33 10.97
C GLU A 29 -11.83 3.47 9.75
N TRP A 30 -10.64 2.92 9.69
CA TRP A 30 -10.18 2.02 8.64
C TRP A 30 -9.92 0.64 9.19
N GLU A 31 -10.34 -0.37 8.45
CA GLU A 31 -9.99 -1.76 8.69
C GLU A 31 -8.97 -2.18 7.65
N THR A 32 -7.79 -2.59 8.11
CA THR A 32 -6.70 -3.07 7.25
C THR A 32 -6.47 -4.55 7.49
N ARG A 33 -6.14 -5.27 6.44
CA ARG A 33 -5.78 -6.68 6.45
C ARG A 33 -4.42 -6.86 5.79
N THR A 34 -3.49 -7.44 6.52
CA THR A 34 -2.16 -7.80 6.02
C THR A 34 -2.07 -9.31 5.84
N GLU A 35 -1.63 -9.73 4.66
CA GLU A 35 -1.41 -11.13 4.33
C GLU A 35 0.02 -11.31 3.81
N ILE A 36 0.72 -12.35 4.28
CA ILE A 36 2.01 -12.74 3.73
C ILE A 36 1.75 -13.65 2.54
N VAL A 37 2.20 -13.25 1.34
CA VAL A 37 1.95 -13.99 0.08
C VAL A 37 3.16 -14.77 -0.38
N LYS A 38 4.37 -14.36 0.02
CA LYS A 38 5.62 -15.06 -0.30
C LYS A 38 6.62 -14.90 0.84
N VAL A 39 7.35 -15.95 1.13
CA VAL A 39 8.57 -15.93 1.95
C VAL A 39 9.63 -16.71 1.17
N ASP A 40 10.82 -16.13 1.05
CA ASP A 40 12.00 -16.78 0.50
C ASP A 40 13.17 -16.51 1.44
N ALA A 41 13.92 -17.53 1.78
CA ALA A 41 15.05 -17.38 2.69
C ALA A 41 16.18 -18.34 2.28
N GLU A 42 17.37 -17.80 2.18
CA GLU A 42 18.55 -18.59 1.86
C GLU A 42 18.79 -19.68 2.92
N GLY A 43 19.07 -20.89 2.45
CA GLY A 43 19.38 -22.05 3.30
C GLY A 43 18.18 -22.76 3.90
N LEU A 44 16.95 -22.42 3.50
CA LEU A 44 15.79 -23.23 3.84
C LEU A 44 15.74 -24.53 3.00
N PRO A 45 15.36 -25.66 3.60
CA PRO A 45 15.08 -26.88 2.85
C PRO A 45 13.98 -26.64 1.80
N PRO A 46 14.02 -27.37 0.66
CA PRO A 46 12.98 -27.28 -0.38
C PRO A 46 11.58 -27.48 0.20
N GLY A 47 10.64 -26.62 -0.18
CA GLY A 47 9.24 -26.67 0.25
C GLY A 47 8.97 -26.12 1.66
N MET A 48 9.99 -25.69 2.41
CA MET A 48 9.78 -25.10 3.73
C MET A 48 9.28 -23.66 3.61
N ALA A 49 9.79 -22.89 2.65
CA ALA A 49 9.34 -21.52 2.39
C ALA A 49 7.84 -21.48 2.07
N GLU A 50 7.36 -22.39 1.22
CA GLU A 50 5.93 -22.50 0.87
C GLU A 50 5.07 -22.89 2.07
N LYS A 51 5.53 -23.82 2.92
CA LYS A 51 4.82 -24.18 4.15
C LYS A 51 4.74 -23.03 5.14
N MET A 52 5.83 -22.27 5.29
CA MET A 52 5.84 -21.07 6.12
C MET A 52 4.88 -20.01 5.58
N ALA A 53 4.96 -19.72 4.28
CA ALA A 53 4.07 -18.75 3.64
C ALA A 53 2.58 -19.18 3.78
N ALA A 54 2.27 -20.45 3.59
CA ALA A 54 0.91 -20.98 3.76
C ALA A 54 0.39 -20.86 5.20
N SER A 55 1.25 -21.16 6.18
CA SER A 55 0.93 -20.99 7.60
C SER A 55 0.68 -19.54 7.98
N MET A 56 1.54 -18.61 7.49
CA MET A 56 1.42 -17.20 7.75
C MET A 56 0.24 -16.55 7.00
N LYS A 57 -0.09 -17.06 5.81
CA LYS A 57 -1.26 -16.60 5.04
C LYS A 57 -2.57 -16.87 5.78
N SER A 58 -2.68 -18.00 6.45
CA SER A 58 -3.86 -18.33 7.26
C SER A 58 -3.97 -17.47 8.52
N ALA A 59 -2.86 -16.86 8.96
CA ALA A 59 -2.77 -15.99 10.13
C ALA A 59 -2.89 -14.50 9.80
N GLY A 60 -3.41 -14.13 8.61
CA GLY A 60 -3.55 -12.74 8.19
C GLY A 60 -4.07 -11.84 9.31
N THR A 61 -3.37 -10.74 9.58
CA THR A 61 -3.69 -9.81 10.67
C THR A 61 -4.66 -8.76 10.18
N THR A 62 -5.79 -8.63 10.87
CA THR A 62 -6.73 -7.51 10.68
C THR A 62 -6.54 -6.51 11.80
N MET A 63 -6.36 -5.24 11.42
CA MET A 63 -6.22 -4.13 12.35
C MET A 63 -7.24 -3.05 12.05
N ARG A 64 -7.64 -2.32 13.07
CA ARG A 64 -8.44 -1.10 12.93
C ARG A 64 -7.64 0.09 13.41
N LEU A 65 -7.67 1.15 12.63
CA LEU A 65 -7.00 2.40 12.94
C LEU A 65 -7.93 3.58 12.65
N CYS A 66 -7.74 4.65 13.40
CA CYS A 66 -8.42 5.91 13.13
C CYS A 66 -7.47 6.79 12.33
N MET A 67 -7.84 7.10 11.09
CA MET A 67 -7.12 8.04 10.24
C MET A 67 -7.71 9.43 10.44
N THR A 68 -6.88 10.37 10.85
CA THR A 68 -7.26 11.78 11.00
C THR A 68 -7.35 12.47 9.63
N GLU A 69 -7.95 13.67 9.58
CA GLU A 69 -7.99 14.46 8.35
C GLU A 69 -6.59 14.87 7.86
N GLU A 70 -5.67 15.13 8.79
CA GLU A 70 -4.29 15.47 8.45
C GLU A 70 -3.58 14.29 7.80
N GLU A 71 -3.69 13.10 8.39
CA GLU A 71 -3.14 11.86 7.85
C GLU A 71 -3.76 11.48 6.51
N ALA A 72 -5.06 11.71 6.34
CA ALA A 72 -5.76 11.44 5.07
C ALA A 72 -5.28 12.35 3.94
N ARG A 73 -4.90 13.61 4.24
CA ARG A 73 -4.35 14.56 3.26
C ARG A 73 -2.88 14.29 2.95
N GLN A 74 -2.11 13.86 3.95
CA GLN A 74 -0.68 13.60 3.83
C GLN A 74 -0.32 12.28 4.52
N PRO A 75 -0.70 11.16 3.94
CA PRO A 75 -0.37 9.86 4.50
C PRO A 75 1.15 9.69 4.56
N ARG A 76 1.64 9.35 5.75
CA ARG A 76 3.05 9.07 5.95
C ARG A 76 3.29 7.57 5.80
N GLY A 77 4.48 7.20 5.31
CA GLY A 77 4.84 5.78 5.21
C GLY A 77 4.70 5.02 6.51
N THR A 78 4.94 5.70 7.63
CA THR A 78 4.82 5.16 9.00
C THR A 78 3.41 4.71 9.37
N LEU A 79 2.36 5.30 8.78
CA LEU A 79 0.98 4.88 8.97
C LEU A 79 0.76 3.40 8.59
N PHE A 80 1.54 2.91 7.62
CA PHE A 80 1.41 1.56 7.08
C PHE A 80 2.49 0.60 7.58
N THR A 81 3.64 1.11 7.97
CA THR A 81 4.77 0.30 8.43
C THR A 81 4.86 0.24 9.96
N GLY A 82 4.16 1.12 10.67
CA GLY A 82 4.17 1.20 12.14
C GLY A 82 5.53 1.56 12.74
N THR A 83 6.50 1.98 11.92
CA THR A 83 7.87 2.22 12.37
C THR A 83 8.27 3.67 12.16
N ASP A 84 8.20 4.43 13.22
CA ASP A 84 8.83 5.75 13.34
C ASP A 84 10.04 5.60 14.27
N THR A 85 11.02 4.79 13.83
CA THR A 85 12.25 4.60 14.58
C THR A 85 13.37 5.44 13.97
N PRO A 86 14.26 6.02 14.78
CA PRO A 86 15.39 6.83 14.29
C PRO A 86 16.34 6.07 13.37
N ASP A 87 16.27 4.75 13.38
CA ASP A 87 17.09 3.86 12.57
C ASP A 87 16.52 3.59 11.18
N CYS A 88 15.34 4.14 10.85
CA CYS A 88 14.68 3.99 9.56
C CYS A 88 14.71 5.29 8.75
N LYS A 89 15.05 5.18 7.47
CA LYS A 89 14.99 6.29 6.50
C LYS A 89 14.00 5.95 5.41
N SER A 90 13.02 6.83 5.20
CA SER A 90 12.10 6.75 4.08
C SER A 90 12.65 7.54 2.90
N GLU A 91 12.69 6.91 1.73
CA GLU A 91 13.18 7.47 0.48
C GLU A 91 12.09 7.27 -0.61
N ASP A 92 12.08 8.15 -1.60
CA ASP A 92 11.24 8.03 -2.80
C ASP A 92 9.74 7.82 -2.49
N PHE A 93 9.26 8.42 -1.38
CA PHE A 93 7.87 8.32 -1.01
C PHE A 93 7.02 9.23 -1.88
N SER A 94 6.08 8.65 -2.63
CA SER A 94 5.14 9.34 -3.50
C SER A 94 3.73 8.87 -3.19
N TRP A 95 2.83 9.85 -3.02
CA TRP A 95 1.42 9.65 -2.77
C TRP A 95 0.63 10.64 -3.61
N ALA A 96 0.22 10.23 -4.82
CA ALA A 96 -0.46 11.11 -5.76
C ALA A 96 -1.32 10.34 -6.76
N GLY A 97 -2.45 10.94 -7.15
CA GLY A 97 -3.28 10.43 -8.24
C GLY A 97 -3.81 9.01 -8.01
N GLY A 98 -4.10 8.62 -6.76
CA GLY A 98 -4.58 7.28 -6.44
C GLY A 98 -3.50 6.19 -6.46
N ARG A 99 -2.22 6.57 -6.54
CA ARG A 99 -1.08 5.66 -6.47
C ARG A 99 -0.17 6.01 -5.30
N MET A 100 0.38 4.98 -4.70
CA MET A 100 1.40 5.12 -3.67
C MET A 100 2.63 4.30 -4.01
N LYS A 101 3.79 4.86 -3.70
CA LYS A 101 5.09 4.20 -3.81
C LYS A 101 5.97 4.68 -2.69
N GLY A 102 6.88 3.85 -2.24
CA GLY A 102 7.85 4.25 -1.25
C GLY A 102 8.92 3.20 -1.03
N LYS A 103 10.02 3.64 -0.46
CA LYS A 103 11.10 2.80 0.00
C LYS A 103 11.53 3.25 1.39
N THR A 104 11.66 2.31 2.29
CA THR A 104 12.18 2.55 3.64
C THR A 104 13.34 1.61 3.90
N THR A 105 14.43 2.15 4.38
CA THR A 105 15.60 1.38 4.81
C THR A 105 15.76 1.55 6.30
N CYS A 106 15.76 0.45 7.03
CA CYS A 106 16.02 0.38 8.47
C CYS A 106 17.35 -0.33 8.74
N VAL A 107 18.14 0.20 9.66
CA VAL A 107 19.39 -0.42 10.11
C VAL A 107 19.31 -0.63 11.61
N SER A 108 19.15 -1.86 12.03
CA SER A 108 19.15 -2.22 13.46
C SER A 108 20.42 -2.97 13.78
N GLY A 109 21.28 -2.42 14.60
CA GLY A 109 22.63 -2.89 14.92
C GLY A 109 22.85 -4.42 14.85
N ALA A 110 22.28 -5.20 15.75
CA ALA A 110 22.41 -6.66 15.78
C ALA A 110 21.44 -7.38 14.81
N SER A 111 20.38 -6.72 14.36
CA SER A 111 19.34 -7.32 13.50
C SER A 111 19.60 -7.13 12.01
N GLY A 112 20.67 -6.40 11.64
CA GLY A 112 21.06 -6.21 10.27
C GLY A 112 20.31 -5.08 9.56
N ARG A 113 20.15 -5.21 8.25
CA ARG A 113 19.51 -4.21 7.39
C ARG A 113 18.20 -4.75 6.83
N THR A 114 17.15 -3.92 6.89
CA THR A 114 15.87 -4.22 6.24
C THR A 114 15.57 -3.14 5.22
N VAL A 115 15.27 -3.54 4.00
CA VAL A 115 14.77 -2.67 2.93
C VAL A 115 13.33 -3.04 2.65
N MET A 116 12.43 -2.10 2.79
CA MET A 116 11.02 -2.27 2.44
C MET A 116 10.69 -1.39 1.24
N THR A 117 10.08 -1.97 0.23
CA THR A 117 9.49 -1.24 -0.90
C THR A 117 7.99 -1.45 -0.90
N MET A 118 7.24 -0.39 -1.19
CA MET A 118 5.80 -0.43 -1.28
C MET A 118 5.33 0.14 -2.63
N ASP A 119 4.35 -0.51 -3.22
CA ASP A 119 3.67 -0.04 -4.45
C ASP A 119 2.20 -0.42 -4.34
N GLY A 120 1.31 0.52 -4.66
CA GLY A 120 -0.11 0.25 -4.54
C GLY A 120 -1.01 1.35 -5.07
N HIS A 121 -2.28 1.16 -4.82
CA HIS A 121 -3.34 2.07 -5.19
C HIS A 121 -4.18 2.42 -3.96
N TYR A 122 -4.74 3.63 -3.97
CA TYR A 122 -5.70 4.06 -2.97
C TYR A 122 -6.84 4.83 -3.62
N GLY A 123 -7.99 4.70 -3.04
CA GLY A 123 -9.19 5.49 -3.33
C GLY A 123 -9.60 6.32 -2.12
N ALA A 124 -10.78 6.91 -2.19
CA ALA A 124 -11.33 7.65 -1.06
C ALA A 124 -11.64 6.74 0.15
N GLN A 125 -12.00 5.48 -0.09
CA GLN A 125 -12.48 4.55 0.93
C GLN A 125 -11.83 3.17 0.88
N ASP A 126 -10.83 2.98 0.03
CA ASP A 126 -10.14 1.71 -0.16
C ASP A 126 -8.66 1.90 -0.43
N LEU A 127 -7.87 0.90 -0.15
CA LEU A 127 -6.46 0.81 -0.52
C LEU A 127 -6.06 -0.65 -0.76
N ASP A 128 -5.12 -0.84 -1.66
CA ASP A 128 -4.46 -2.12 -1.92
C ASP A 128 -2.99 -1.86 -2.24
N MET A 129 -2.11 -2.53 -1.50
CA MET A 129 -0.69 -2.28 -1.54
C MET A 129 0.09 -3.59 -1.42
N THR A 130 1.15 -3.72 -2.19
CA THR A 130 2.17 -4.75 -2.04
C THR A 130 3.38 -4.17 -1.33
N ILE A 131 3.83 -4.84 -0.29
CA ILE A 131 5.04 -4.51 0.46
C ILE A 131 6.02 -5.67 0.26
N ARG A 132 7.20 -5.35 -0.24
CA ARG A 132 8.32 -6.29 -0.34
C ARG A 132 9.36 -5.89 0.68
N SER A 133 9.76 -6.82 1.52
CA SER A 133 10.81 -6.65 2.53
C SER A 133 11.98 -7.56 2.21
N GLU A 134 13.16 -6.98 2.13
CA GLU A 134 14.45 -7.68 2.04
C GLU A 134 15.17 -7.48 3.37
N ILE A 135 15.45 -8.56 4.07
CA ILE A 135 16.03 -8.55 5.40
C ILE A 135 17.39 -9.26 5.34
N ASP A 136 18.46 -8.52 5.57
CA ASP A 136 19.81 -9.07 5.70
C ASP A 136 20.17 -9.15 7.19
N ALA A 137 20.21 -10.36 7.72
CA ALA A 137 20.53 -10.60 9.13
C ALA A 137 21.53 -11.75 9.28
N GLY A 138 22.65 -11.47 9.92
CA GLY A 138 23.66 -12.48 10.22
C GLY A 138 24.23 -13.20 8.99
N GLY A 139 24.34 -12.52 7.85
CA GLY A 139 24.83 -13.07 6.58
C GLY A 139 23.79 -13.94 5.84
N ARG A 140 22.52 -13.86 6.21
CA ARG A 140 21.41 -14.51 5.51
C ARG A 140 20.46 -13.48 4.97
N SER A 141 19.95 -13.71 3.75
CA SER A 141 18.94 -12.88 3.13
C SER A 141 17.56 -13.56 3.19
N ILE A 142 16.56 -12.79 3.62
CA ILE A 142 15.16 -13.21 3.67
C ILE A 142 14.35 -12.20 2.86
N GLU A 143 13.66 -12.67 1.83
CA GLU A 143 12.66 -11.89 1.11
C GLU A 143 11.26 -12.25 1.60
N MET A 144 10.45 -11.25 1.90
CA MET A 144 9.06 -11.41 2.26
C MET A 144 8.20 -10.47 1.42
N VAL A 145 7.12 -11.02 0.85
CA VAL A 145 6.12 -10.22 0.13
C VAL A 145 4.81 -10.27 0.88
N MET A 146 4.30 -9.12 1.22
CA MET A 146 3.02 -8.93 1.91
C MET A 146 2.05 -8.17 1.01
N ARG A 147 0.78 -8.47 1.12
CA ARG A 147 -0.31 -7.68 0.59
C ARG A 147 -1.05 -7.04 1.75
N LEU A 148 -1.25 -5.74 1.66
CA LEU A 148 -2.06 -4.97 2.59
C LEU A 148 -3.25 -4.41 1.83
N SER A 149 -4.45 -4.77 2.27
CA SER A 149 -5.70 -4.19 1.80
C SER A 149 -6.38 -3.44 2.93
N GLY A 150 -7.07 -2.36 2.61
CA GLY A 150 -7.77 -1.56 3.60
C GLY A 150 -9.07 -1.00 3.05
N ARG A 151 -10.01 -0.76 3.97
CA ARG A 151 -11.26 -0.09 3.65
C ARG A 151 -11.68 0.82 4.80
N ARG A 152 -12.29 1.93 4.48
CA ARG A 152 -12.97 2.79 5.46
C ARG A 152 -14.25 2.10 5.91
N ILE A 153 -14.45 2.00 7.21
CA ILE A 153 -15.62 1.33 7.81
C ILE A 153 -16.57 2.29 8.53
N GLY A 154 -16.17 3.56 8.71
CA GLY A 154 -17.03 4.56 9.35
C GLY A 154 -16.27 5.71 9.97
N GLU A 155 -16.90 6.37 10.92
CA GLU A 155 -16.24 7.38 11.75
C GLU A 155 -15.40 6.71 12.83
N CYS A 156 -14.34 7.40 13.29
CA CYS A 156 -13.46 6.88 14.33
C CYS A 156 -14.23 6.57 15.63
N SER A 157 -14.14 5.34 16.08
CA SER A 157 -14.68 4.92 17.38
C SER A 157 -13.79 5.42 18.54
N ALA A 158 -14.33 5.44 19.75
CA ALA A 158 -13.57 5.79 20.96
C ALA A 158 -12.39 4.83 21.21
N ALA A 159 -12.50 3.58 20.75
CA ALA A 159 -11.47 2.56 20.90
C ALA A 159 -10.27 2.80 19.97
N THR A 160 -10.49 3.38 18.78
CA THR A 160 -9.44 3.63 17.78
C THR A 160 -8.82 5.03 17.86
N LYS A 161 -9.43 5.96 18.64
CA LYS A 161 -8.90 7.33 18.87
C LYS A 161 -7.68 7.41 19.80
N LYS A 162 -7.23 6.31 20.38
CA LYS A 162 -6.12 6.24 21.34
C LYS A 162 -4.86 5.58 20.77
N GLY A 163 -4.70 5.61 19.47
CA GLY A 163 -3.48 5.16 18.81
C GLY A 163 -2.45 6.27 18.70
#